data_f643f06f4f91a5455c93a468bdce36d4
#
_entry.id   f643f06f4f91a5455c93a468bdce36d4
#
_cell.length_a   1.000
_cell.length_b   1.000
_cell.length_c   1.000
_cell.angle_alpha   90.00
_cell.angle_beta   90.00
_cell.angle_gamma   90.00
#
_symmetry.space_group_name_H-M   'P 1'
#
loop_
_entity.id
_entity.type
_entity.pdbx_description
1 polymer ?
#
loop_
_entity_poly.entity_id
_entity_poly.type
_entity_poly.pdbx_seq_one_letter_code
_entity_poly.pdbx_strand_id
1 'polypeptide(L)'
;VGIARFFQGLRKKEPQPDDLYGTGVWRQHRDRFNRAVDRFFVTASRLHEEANAGAGTQEAHVQATESLAALTHTLNQVAQQVDDCARTLHTHVPVNEQTIPAQVRTQVGTLPELMSRAATKVAEAAQAAAMVRAQVRTTSGGVTENSETVPGQVAGVSAACRYVGDAARLAEECHRMAERIASSDSSK
;
A
#
# COMPACT_ATOMS: atom_id res chain seq x y z
N VAL A 1 -28.15 7.36 42.09
CA VAL A 1 -27.99 6.24 41.14
C VAL A 1 -28.63 6.68 39.82
N GLY A 2 -27.90 7.17 38.83
CA GLY A 2 -28.52 7.58 37.55
C GLY A 2 -27.66 8.30 36.51
N ILE A 3 -26.41 8.70 36.80
CA ILE A 3 -25.64 9.54 35.86
C ILE A 3 -24.75 8.71 34.95
N ALA A 4 -24.40 7.47 35.32
CA ALA A 4 -23.50 6.60 34.53
C ALA A 4 -24.14 6.04 33.24
N ARG A 5 -25.46 6.03 33.10
CA ARG A 5 -26.17 5.54 31.90
C ARG A 5 -26.29 6.57 30.78
N PHE A 6 -26.10 7.86 31.07
CA PHE A 6 -26.29 8.92 30.05
C PHE A 6 -25.06 9.09 29.14
N PHE A 7 -23.87 8.66 29.56
CA PHE A 7 -22.64 8.76 28.77
C PHE A 7 -22.36 7.57 27.86
N GLN A 8 -23.15 6.50 27.88
CA GLN A 8 -23.00 5.36 26.98
C GLN A 8 -23.58 5.61 25.58
N GLY A 9 -24.35 6.67 25.38
CA GLY A 9 -24.99 7.03 24.10
C GLY A 9 -24.15 7.92 23.18
N LEU A 10 -23.01 8.44 23.62
CA LEU A 10 -22.19 9.42 22.89
C LEU A 10 -20.84 8.88 22.38
N ARG A 11 -20.62 7.57 22.40
CA ARG A 11 -19.55 7.01 21.58
C ARG A 11 -19.97 7.13 20.12
N LYS A 12 -19.46 8.15 19.42
CA LYS A 12 -19.51 8.21 17.95
C LYS A 12 -19.04 6.83 17.48
N LYS A 13 -19.96 6.05 16.93
CA LYS A 13 -19.66 4.77 16.30
C LYS A 13 -18.58 5.06 15.25
N GLU A 14 -17.40 4.44 15.36
CA GLU A 14 -16.40 4.57 14.32
C GLU A 14 -17.04 4.22 12.99
N PRO A 15 -16.87 5.07 11.95
CA PRO A 15 -17.50 4.83 10.67
C PRO A 15 -17.02 3.47 10.13
N GLN A 16 -17.98 2.64 9.75
CA GLN A 16 -17.65 1.35 9.15
C GLN A 16 -17.00 1.57 7.77
N PRO A 17 -16.12 0.67 7.32
CA PRO A 17 -15.54 0.77 5.99
C PRO A 17 -16.58 0.91 4.86
N ASP A 18 -17.76 0.32 5.02
CA ASP A 18 -18.87 0.42 4.07
C ASP A 18 -19.45 1.84 4.00
N ASP A 19 -19.46 2.55 5.13
CA ASP A 19 -19.91 3.93 5.21
C ASP A 19 -18.93 4.90 4.53
N LEU A 20 -17.65 4.56 4.53
CA LEU A 20 -16.57 5.41 4.00
C LEU A 20 -16.27 5.18 2.52
N TYR A 21 -16.34 3.92 2.06
CA TYR A 21 -15.86 3.51 0.74
C TYR A 21 -16.95 2.83 -0.10
N GLY A 22 -18.15 2.65 0.46
CA GLY A 22 -19.21 1.83 -0.11
C GLY A 22 -18.89 0.34 -0.13
N THR A 23 -19.68 -0.42 -0.88
CA THR A 23 -19.53 -1.88 -1.03
C THR A 23 -19.05 -2.30 -2.43
N GLY A 24 -18.92 -1.34 -3.35
CA GLY A 24 -18.68 -1.56 -4.77
C GLY A 24 -17.21 -1.44 -5.19
N VAL A 25 -17.04 -1.00 -6.42
CA VAL A 25 -15.75 -0.99 -7.13
C VAL A 25 -14.66 -0.16 -6.43
N TRP A 26 -15.01 1.00 -5.82
CA TRP A 26 -14.01 1.85 -5.17
C TRP A 26 -13.38 1.16 -3.98
N ARG A 27 -14.21 0.48 -3.18
CA ARG A 27 -13.73 -0.34 -2.08
C ARG A 27 -12.87 -1.49 -2.56
N GLN A 28 -13.24 -2.18 -3.65
CA GLN A 28 -12.43 -3.27 -4.19
C GLN A 28 -11.03 -2.83 -4.61
N HIS A 29 -10.91 -1.69 -5.30
CA HIS A 29 -9.61 -1.13 -5.69
C HIS A 29 -8.76 -0.79 -4.46
N ARG A 30 -9.35 -0.11 -3.48
CA ARG A 30 -8.73 0.19 -2.19
C ARG A 30 -8.25 -1.07 -1.47
N ASP A 31 -9.13 -2.04 -1.29
CA ASP A 31 -8.81 -3.27 -0.55
C ASP A 31 -7.76 -4.13 -1.29
N ARG A 32 -7.76 -4.11 -2.62
CA ARG A 32 -6.71 -4.74 -3.42
C ARG A 32 -5.36 -4.08 -3.18
N PHE A 33 -5.32 -2.75 -3.12
CA PHE A 33 -4.12 -1.99 -2.85
C PHE A 33 -3.61 -2.31 -1.44
N ASN A 34 -4.45 -2.21 -0.42
CA ASN A 34 -4.08 -2.45 0.97
C ASN A 34 -3.58 -3.89 1.19
N ARG A 35 -4.19 -4.89 0.57
CA ARG A 35 -3.65 -6.27 0.60
C ARG A 35 -2.24 -6.40 0.01
N ALA A 36 -1.92 -5.61 -1.01
CA ALA A 36 -0.56 -5.60 -1.56
C ALA A 36 0.44 -4.95 -0.59
N VAL A 37 0.03 -3.84 0.05
CA VAL A 37 0.80 -3.18 1.12
C VAL A 37 1.04 -4.14 2.28
N ASP A 38 0.01 -4.83 2.79
CA ASP A 38 0.13 -5.80 3.88
C ASP A 38 1.16 -6.89 3.57
N ARG A 39 1.16 -7.40 2.32
CA ARG A 39 2.16 -8.40 1.90
C ARG A 39 3.58 -7.86 1.93
N PHE A 40 3.77 -6.61 1.52
CA PHE A 40 5.09 -5.96 1.61
C PHE A 40 5.53 -5.84 3.06
N PHE A 41 4.66 -5.34 3.94
CA PHE A 41 4.94 -5.22 5.38
C PHE A 41 5.32 -6.54 6.03
N VAL A 42 4.53 -7.60 5.80
CA VAL A 42 4.81 -8.94 6.34
C VAL A 42 6.19 -9.42 5.88
N THR A 43 6.57 -9.15 4.63
CA THR A 43 7.86 -9.56 4.08
C THR A 43 9.01 -8.76 4.71
N ALA A 44 8.87 -7.44 4.80
CA ALA A 44 9.87 -6.54 5.40
C ALA A 44 10.08 -6.84 6.89
N SER A 45 8.99 -7.07 7.65
CA SER A 45 9.05 -7.43 9.07
C SER A 45 9.78 -8.74 9.29
N ARG A 46 9.46 -9.77 8.49
CA ARG A 46 10.15 -11.06 8.59
C ARG A 46 11.64 -10.98 8.25
N LEU A 47 12.00 -10.16 7.26
CA LEU A 47 13.41 -9.92 6.95
C LEU A 47 14.13 -9.24 8.13
N HIS A 48 13.49 -8.26 8.75
CA HIS A 48 14.01 -7.57 9.93
C HIS A 48 14.20 -8.50 11.12
N GLU A 49 13.22 -9.36 11.39
CA GLU A 49 13.31 -10.39 12.46
C GLU A 49 14.45 -11.37 12.20
N GLU A 50 14.58 -11.86 10.97
CA GLU A 50 15.65 -12.78 10.54
C GLU A 50 17.04 -12.13 10.64
N ALA A 51 17.16 -10.86 10.27
CA ALA A 51 18.40 -10.10 10.41
C ALA A 51 18.82 -9.91 11.87
N ASN A 52 17.86 -9.68 12.77
CA ASN A 52 18.14 -9.50 14.20
C ASN A 52 18.43 -10.84 14.94
N ALA A 53 17.96 -11.97 14.43
CA ALA A 53 18.18 -13.28 15.03
C ALA A 53 19.54 -13.90 14.68
N GLY A 54 20.23 -13.42 13.63
CA GLY A 54 21.51 -13.94 13.16
C GLY A 54 22.70 -13.30 13.86
N ALA A 55 23.44 -14.06 14.65
CA ALA A 55 24.74 -13.64 15.16
C ALA A 55 25.75 -13.56 14.00
N GLY A 56 26.15 -12.36 13.60
CA GLY A 56 27.11 -12.12 12.50
C GLY A 56 26.48 -11.71 11.20
N THR A 57 25.43 -10.89 11.26
CA THR A 57 24.72 -10.35 10.09
C THR A 57 25.67 -9.52 9.24
N GLN A 58 25.83 -9.89 7.98
CA GLN A 58 26.62 -9.09 7.02
C GLN A 58 26.04 -7.68 6.89
N GLU A 59 26.88 -6.68 6.78
CA GLU A 59 26.51 -5.26 6.61
C GLU A 59 25.51 -5.06 5.46
N ALA A 60 25.66 -5.81 4.37
CA ALA A 60 24.74 -5.80 3.23
C ALA A 60 23.29 -6.23 3.61
N HIS A 61 23.14 -7.18 4.55
CA HIS A 61 21.82 -7.61 5.02
C HIS A 61 21.15 -6.51 5.87
N VAL A 62 21.92 -5.84 6.72
CA VAL A 62 21.43 -4.71 7.53
C VAL A 62 20.95 -3.60 6.60
N GLN A 63 21.77 -3.22 5.63
CA GLN A 63 21.44 -2.16 4.67
C GLN A 63 20.20 -2.49 3.82
N ALA A 64 20.05 -3.74 3.37
CA ALA A 64 18.87 -4.17 2.64
C ALA A 64 17.61 -4.10 3.52
N THR A 65 17.71 -4.52 4.77
CA THR A 65 16.64 -4.48 5.77
C THR A 65 16.20 -3.05 6.06
N GLU A 66 17.14 -2.14 6.31
CA GLU A 66 16.87 -0.73 6.56
C GLU A 66 16.23 -0.05 5.35
N SER A 67 16.71 -0.36 4.14
CA SER A 67 16.15 0.18 2.90
C SER A 67 14.69 -0.25 2.71
N LEU A 68 14.36 -1.52 2.94
CA LEU A 68 12.99 -2.02 2.85
C LEU A 68 12.11 -1.47 3.97
N ALA A 69 12.64 -1.30 5.18
CA ALA A 69 11.94 -0.67 6.29
C ALA A 69 11.57 0.80 5.98
N ALA A 70 12.48 1.56 5.36
CA ALA A 70 12.19 2.93 4.93
C ALA A 70 11.04 3.01 3.92
N LEU A 71 10.91 2.03 3.02
CA LEU A 71 9.80 1.97 2.06
C LEU A 71 8.43 1.77 2.73
N THR A 72 8.38 1.19 3.93
CA THR A 72 7.11 1.03 4.65
C THR A 72 6.47 2.37 4.98
N HIS A 73 7.27 3.36 5.34
CA HIS A 73 6.76 4.71 5.60
C HIS A 73 6.14 5.35 4.35
N THR A 74 6.82 5.24 3.22
CA THR A 74 6.30 5.70 1.92
C THR A 74 5.00 4.98 1.56
N LEU A 75 4.94 3.65 1.73
CA LEU A 75 3.74 2.87 1.44
C LEU A 75 2.55 3.24 2.32
N ASN A 76 2.78 3.61 3.59
CA ASN A 76 1.72 4.13 4.46
C ASN A 76 1.13 5.43 3.92
N GLN A 77 1.96 6.37 3.46
CA GLN A 77 1.49 7.62 2.87
C GLN A 77 0.71 7.36 1.57
N VAL A 78 1.20 6.45 0.73
CA VAL A 78 0.51 6.06 -0.51
C VAL A 78 -0.83 5.39 -0.21
N ALA A 79 -0.91 4.54 0.82
CA ALA A 79 -2.16 3.92 1.26
C ALA A 79 -3.19 4.95 1.71
N GLN A 80 -2.77 5.99 2.45
CA GLN A 80 -3.65 7.10 2.82
C GLN A 80 -4.19 7.84 1.60
N GLN A 81 -3.36 8.13 0.60
CA GLN A 81 -3.80 8.76 -0.65
C GLN A 81 -4.83 7.92 -1.40
N VAL A 82 -4.64 6.60 -1.43
CA VAL A 82 -5.60 5.67 -2.06
C VAL A 82 -6.89 5.59 -1.25
N ASP A 83 -6.82 5.60 0.07
CA ASP A 83 -7.98 5.65 0.96
C ASP A 83 -8.78 6.94 0.75
N ASP A 84 -8.12 8.09 0.70
CA ASP A 84 -8.76 9.38 0.46
C ASP A 84 -9.38 9.46 -0.94
N CYS A 85 -8.68 8.96 -1.95
CA CYS A 85 -9.20 8.85 -3.31
C CYS A 85 -10.50 8.00 -3.35
N ALA A 86 -10.47 6.81 -2.75
CA ALA A 86 -11.63 5.91 -2.71
C ALA A 86 -12.82 6.54 -1.96
N ARG A 87 -12.57 7.27 -0.87
CA ARG A 87 -13.58 7.99 -0.08
C ARG A 87 -14.20 9.13 -0.91
N THR A 88 -13.38 9.93 -1.56
CA THR A 88 -13.82 11.02 -2.43
C THR A 88 -14.69 10.50 -3.56
N LEU A 89 -14.27 9.42 -4.21
CA LEU A 89 -15.05 8.79 -5.27
C LEU A 89 -16.38 8.21 -4.75
N HIS A 90 -16.39 7.58 -3.59
CA HIS A 90 -17.62 7.09 -3.00
C HIS A 90 -18.60 8.23 -2.67
N THR A 91 -18.09 9.38 -2.23
CA THR A 91 -18.91 10.54 -1.87
C THR A 91 -19.51 11.22 -3.09
N HIS A 92 -18.73 11.44 -4.16
CA HIS A 92 -19.14 12.25 -5.30
C HIS A 92 -19.64 11.43 -6.50
N VAL A 93 -19.20 10.18 -6.61
CA VAL A 93 -19.55 9.26 -7.70
C VAL A 93 -19.78 7.85 -7.13
N PRO A 94 -20.82 7.67 -6.30
CA PRO A 94 -21.05 6.39 -5.64
C PRO A 94 -21.36 5.28 -6.66
N VAL A 95 -20.65 4.16 -6.54
CA VAL A 95 -20.87 2.93 -7.31
C VAL A 95 -20.88 1.77 -6.33
N ASN A 96 -22.08 1.20 -6.11
CA ASN A 96 -22.26 0.06 -5.20
C ASN A 96 -22.08 -1.29 -5.92
N GLU A 97 -21.97 -1.27 -7.23
CA GLU A 97 -21.79 -2.43 -8.07
C GLU A 97 -20.32 -2.76 -8.27
N GLN A 98 -20.07 -4.00 -8.73
CA GLN A 98 -18.73 -4.48 -9.07
C GLN A 98 -18.24 -3.94 -10.43
N THR A 99 -19.15 -3.37 -11.20
CA THR A 99 -18.90 -2.85 -12.55
C THR A 99 -19.22 -1.37 -12.59
N ILE A 100 -18.37 -0.59 -13.22
CA ILE A 100 -18.59 0.86 -13.37
C ILE A 100 -19.58 1.09 -14.52
N PRO A 101 -20.75 1.74 -14.25
CA PRO A 101 -21.69 2.12 -15.30
C PRO A 101 -21.05 3.03 -16.36
N ALA A 102 -21.52 2.94 -17.59
CA ALA A 102 -20.94 3.70 -18.71
C ALA A 102 -20.92 5.23 -18.47
N GLN A 103 -21.97 5.77 -17.86
CA GLN A 103 -22.05 7.19 -17.50
C GLN A 103 -20.97 7.59 -16.49
N VAL A 104 -20.76 6.78 -15.47
CA VAL A 104 -19.73 7.00 -14.46
C VAL A 104 -18.33 6.89 -15.08
N ARG A 105 -18.13 5.93 -15.98
CA ARG A 105 -16.86 5.73 -16.66
C ARG A 105 -16.42 6.97 -17.45
N THR A 106 -17.36 7.67 -18.08
CA THR A 106 -17.06 8.93 -18.76
C THR A 106 -16.58 10.01 -17.79
N GLN A 107 -17.15 10.03 -16.58
CA GLN A 107 -16.81 11.01 -15.54
C GLN A 107 -15.46 10.73 -14.88
N VAL A 108 -15.17 9.47 -14.55
CA VAL A 108 -13.95 9.08 -13.83
C VAL A 108 -12.76 8.78 -14.74
N GLY A 109 -12.99 8.61 -16.04
CA GLY A 109 -11.94 8.35 -17.04
C GLY A 109 -11.09 7.13 -16.69
N THR A 110 -9.76 7.30 -16.68
CA THR A 110 -8.76 6.26 -16.45
C THR A 110 -8.46 6.00 -14.97
N LEU A 111 -9.18 6.62 -14.04
CA LEU A 111 -8.89 6.53 -12.61
C LEU A 111 -8.92 5.08 -12.07
N PRO A 112 -9.89 4.22 -12.42
CA PRO A 112 -9.91 2.82 -11.98
C PRO A 112 -8.68 2.02 -12.45
N GLU A 113 -8.22 2.28 -13.66
CA GLU A 113 -7.02 1.67 -14.23
C GLU A 113 -5.76 2.12 -13.48
N LEU A 114 -5.68 3.41 -13.10
CA LEU A 114 -4.57 3.95 -12.30
C LEU A 114 -4.52 3.30 -10.92
N MET A 115 -5.67 3.18 -10.23
CA MET A 115 -5.75 2.48 -8.94
C MET A 115 -5.31 1.01 -9.06
N SER A 116 -5.74 0.31 -10.11
CA SER A 116 -5.33 -1.07 -10.38
C SER A 116 -3.84 -1.18 -10.62
N ARG A 117 -3.26 -0.27 -11.41
CA ARG A 117 -1.82 -0.23 -11.70
C ARG A 117 -1.01 0.08 -10.46
N ALA A 118 -1.47 1.01 -9.61
CA ALA A 118 -0.82 1.31 -8.34
C ALA A 118 -0.74 0.07 -7.44
N ALA A 119 -1.86 -0.66 -7.28
CA ALA A 119 -1.89 -1.92 -6.53
C ALA A 119 -0.94 -2.98 -7.12
N THR A 120 -0.84 -3.06 -8.44
CA THR A 120 0.09 -3.98 -9.12
C THR A 120 1.54 -3.61 -8.82
N LYS A 121 1.89 -2.32 -8.83
CA LYS A 121 3.26 -1.86 -8.49
C LYS A 121 3.65 -2.18 -7.05
N VAL A 122 2.73 -2.05 -6.10
CA VAL A 122 2.98 -2.48 -4.72
C VAL A 122 3.16 -4.00 -4.63
N ALA A 123 2.39 -4.79 -5.38
CA ALA A 123 2.55 -6.23 -5.42
C ALA A 123 3.91 -6.65 -6.02
N GLU A 124 4.38 -5.97 -7.07
CA GLU A 124 5.73 -6.14 -7.63
C GLU A 124 6.82 -5.78 -6.61
N ALA A 125 6.64 -4.70 -5.83
CA ALA A 125 7.55 -4.33 -4.74
C ALA A 125 7.60 -5.41 -3.65
N ALA A 126 6.44 -5.96 -3.26
CA ALA A 126 6.36 -7.06 -2.29
C ALA A 126 7.08 -8.32 -2.78
N GLN A 127 6.97 -8.63 -4.08
CA GLN A 127 7.69 -9.74 -4.69
C GLN A 127 9.21 -9.49 -4.70
N ALA A 128 9.67 -8.29 -5.06
CA ALA A 128 11.08 -7.93 -5.00
C ALA A 128 11.64 -8.04 -3.57
N ALA A 129 10.91 -7.58 -2.57
CA ALA A 129 11.28 -7.74 -1.15
C ALA A 129 11.36 -9.21 -0.73
N ALA A 130 10.44 -10.07 -1.20
CA ALA A 130 10.49 -11.51 -0.95
C ALA A 130 11.70 -12.18 -1.58
N MET A 131 12.13 -11.73 -2.77
CA MET A 131 13.37 -12.20 -3.40
C MET A 131 14.61 -11.82 -2.58
N VAL A 132 14.68 -10.57 -2.11
CA VAL A 132 15.78 -10.12 -1.21
C VAL A 132 15.84 -11.01 0.03
N ARG A 133 14.69 -11.25 0.67
CA ARG A 133 14.61 -12.13 1.84
C ARG A 133 15.08 -13.55 1.55
N ALA A 134 14.71 -14.13 0.41
CA ALA A 134 15.16 -15.47 0.01
C ALA A 134 16.69 -15.51 -0.18
N GLN A 135 17.28 -14.49 -0.78
CA GLN A 135 18.73 -14.38 -0.97
C GLN A 135 19.48 -14.24 0.36
N VAL A 136 18.99 -13.41 1.28
CA VAL A 136 19.55 -13.28 2.64
C VAL A 136 19.59 -14.64 3.34
N ARG A 137 18.54 -15.43 3.27
CA ARG A 137 18.48 -16.76 3.86
C ARG A 137 19.47 -17.77 3.27
N THR A 138 19.68 -17.71 1.94
CA THR A 138 20.62 -18.62 1.26
C THR A 138 22.08 -18.27 1.57
N THR A 139 22.41 -16.99 1.71
CA THR A 139 23.76 -16.54 2.05
C THR A 139 24.11 -16.77 3.52
N SER A 140 23.14 -16.70 4.43
CA SER A 140 23.36 -16.99 5.86
C SER A 140 23.63 -18.48 6.16
N GLY A 141 23.24 -19.39 5.26
CA GLY A 141 23.42 -20.84 5.41
C GLY A 141 24.71 -21.40 4.80
N GLY A 142 25.47 -20.60 4.04
CA GLY A 142 26.73 -21.00 3.40
C GLY A 142 27.89 -20.17 3.90
N VAL A 143 28.93 -20.84 4.44
CA VAL A 143 30.20 -20.21 4.83
C VAL A 143 30.92 -19.79 3.53
N THR A 144 30.63 -18.61 3.02
CA THR A 144 31.43 -17.97 1.98
C THR A 144 32.18 -16.80 2.60
N GLU A 145 33.49 -16.98 2.78
CA GLU A 145 34.42 -16.01 3.38
C GLU A 145 34.64 -14.72 2.55
N ASN A 146 33.85 -14.45 1.53
CA ASN A 146 34.02 -13.24 0.69
C ASN A 146 32.86 -12.26 0.97
N SER A 147 33.21 -11.18 1.67
CA SER A 147 32.38 -10.02 2.00
C SER A 147 31.98 -9.16 0.78
N GLU A 148 31.70 -9.73 -0.38
CA GLU A 148 31.17 -8.97 -1.50
C GLU A 148 29.63 -8.88 -1.36
N THR A 149 29.13 -7.66 -1.41
CA THR A 149 27.71 -7.34 -1.51
C THR A 149 27.08 -8.21 -2.59
N VAL A 150 26.14 -9.11 -2.23
CA VAL A 150 25.55 -10.02 -3.21
C VAL A 150 24.76 -9.19 -4.24
N PRO A 151 25.17 -9.18 -5.52
CA PRO A 151 24.57 -8.29 -6.54
C PRO A 151 23.05 -8.41 -6.65
N GLY A 152 22.51 -9.58 -6.36
CA GLY A 152 21.07 -9.84 -6.38
C GLY A 152 20.28 -9.12 -5.29
N GLN A 153 20.85 -8.90 -4.10
CA GLN A 153 20.20 -8.16 -3.01
C GLN A 153 20.05 -6.68 -3.37
N VAL A 154 21.12 -6.08 -3.90
CA VAL A 154 21.09 -4.68 -4.36
C VAL A 154 20.07 -4.50 -5.48
N ALA A 155 20.01 -5.43 -6.44
CA ALA A 155 19.05 -5.39 -7.53
C ALA A 155 17.59 -5.52 -7.02
N GLY A 156 17.34 -6.40 -6.05
CA GLY A 156 16.03 -6.59 -5.45
C GLY A 156 15.56 -5.37 -4.67
N VAL A 157 16.43 -4.76 -3.85
CA VAL A 157 16.11 -3.51 -3.13
C VAL A 157 15.85 -2.37 -4.12
N SER A 158 16.70 -2.20 -5.13
CA SER A 158 16.51 -1.17 -6.17
C SER A 158 15.19 -1.36 -6.94
N ALA A 159 14.81 -2.61 -7.22
CA ALA A 159 13.54 -2.91 -7.87
C ALA A 159 12.36 -2.55 -6.95
N ALA A 160 12.41 -2.90 -5.66
CA ALA A 160 11.40 -2.53 -4.68
C ALA A 160 11.23 -1.01 -4.58
N CYS A 161 12.34 -0.25 -4.47
CA CYS A 161 12.32 1.21 -4.44
C CYS A 161 11.65 1.80 -5.67
N ARG A 162 12.00 1.31 -6.86
CA ARG A 162 11.40 1.78 -8.12
C ARG A 162 9.91 1.50 -8.17
N TYR A 163 9.46 0.30 -7.79
CA TYR A 163 8.05 -0.06 -7.81
C TYR A 163 7.23 0.74 -6.79
N VAL A 164 7.76 0.99 -5.60
CA VAL A 164 7.11 1.87 -4.60
C VAL A 164 7.01 3.30 -5.14
N GLY A 165 8.07 3.83 -5.76
CA GLY A 165 8.06 5.15 -6.40
C GLY A 165 7.03 5.25 -7.53
N ASP A 166 6.89 4.19 -8.35
CA ASP A 166 5.86 4.12 -9.40
C ASP A 166 4.46 4.09 -8.81
N ALA A 167 4.24 3.32 -7.73
CA ALA A 167 2.95 3.28 -7.03
C ALA A 167 2.58 4.64 -6.44
N ALA A 168 3.53 5.35 -5.84
CA ALA A 168 3.34 6.69 -5.29
C ALA A 168 2.89 7.69 -6.35
N ARG A 169 3.56 7.72 -7.50
CA ARG A 169 3.16 8.60 -8.62
C ARG A 169 1.75 8.30 -9.14
N LEU A 170 1.40 7.02 -9.26
CA LEU A 170 0.06 6.60 -9.70
C LEU A 170 -1.01 6.98 -8.67
N ALA A 171 -0.75 6.80 -7.38
CA ALA A 171 -1.68 7.18 -6.32
C ALA A 171 -1.88 8.70 -6.24
N GLU A 172 -0.83 9.48 -6.40
CA GLU A 172 -0.92 10.94 -6.48
C GLU A 172 -1.75 11.40 -7.68
N GLU A 173 -1.61 10.76 -8.83
CA GLU A 173 -2.42 11.04 -10.00
C GLU A 173 -3.90 10.70 -9.76
N CYS A 174 -4.19 9.54 -9.11
CA CYS A 174 -5.54 9.18 -8.71
C CYS A 174 -6.14 10.22 -7.78
N HIS A 175 -5.40 10.64 -6.76
CA HIS A 175 -5.84 11.64 -5.79
C HIS A 175 -6.19 12.97 -6.49
N ARG A 176 -5.30 13.49 -7.32
CA ARG A 176 -5.55 14.72 -8.10
C ARG A 176 -6.76 14.61 -9.04
N MET A 177 -6.99 13.44 -9.63
CA MET A 177 -8.19 13.22 -10.46
C MET A 177 -9.47 13.20 -9.61
N ALA A 178 -9.45 12.55 -8.46
CA ALA A 178 -10.58 12.50 -7.54
C ALA A 178 -10.94 13.89 -7.01
N GLU A 179 -9.96 14.72 -6.66
CA GLU A 179 -10.18 16.12 -6.23
C GLU A 179 -10.81 16.98 -7.34
N ARG A 180 -10.42 16.78 -8.60
CA ARG A 180 -11.05 17.49 -9.74
C ARG A 180 -12.53 17.09 -9.90
N ILE A 181 -12.85 15.82 -9.70
CA ILE A 181 -14.23 15.33 -9.73
C ILE A 181 -15.03 15.99 -8.61
N ALA A 182 -14.52 16.02 -7.38
CA ALA A 182 -15.16 16.65 -6.24
C ALA A 182 -15.42 18.16 -6.47
N SER A 183 -14.42 18.86 -7.01
CA SER A 183 -14.53 20.30 -7.31
C SER A 183 -15.57 20.59 -8.39
N SER A 184 -15.67 19.75 -9.40
CA SER A 184 -16.65 19.91 -10.49
C SER A 184 -18.09 19.65 -10.05
N ASP A 185 -18.28 18.76 -9.07
CA ASP A 185 -19.60 18.45 -8.49
C ASP A 185 -20.09 19.57 -7.57
N SER A 186 -19.20 20.19 -6.81
CA SER A 186 -19.52 21.32 -5.91
C SER A 186 -19.90 22.62 -6.64
N SER A 187 -19.69 22.67 -7.96
CA SER A 187 -19.98 23.86 -8.80
C SER A 187 -21.34 23.79 -9.52
N LYS A 188 -22.11 22.72 -9.31
CA LYS A 188 -23.46 22.52 -9.87
C LYS A 188 -24.53 22.78 -8.82
#